data_1a017a320dd6567f9f4e4d472798c287
#
_entry.id   1a017a320dd6567f9f4e4d472798c287
#
_cell.length_a   1.000
_cell.length_b   1.000
_cell.length_c   1.000
_cell.angle_alpha   90.00
_cell.angle_beta   90.00
_cell.angle_gamma   90.00
#
_symmetry.space_group_name_H-M   'P 1'
#
loop_
_entity.id
_entity.type
_entity.pdbx_description
1 polymer ?
#
loop_
_entity_poly.entity_id
_entity_poly.type
_entity_poly.pdbx_seq_one_letter_code
_entity_poly.pdbx_strand_id
1 'polypeptide(L)'
;MADYSVTSESENLRLQMRRMMDGLHVAMPAKVLAFQPGPPVRVTVQPATQMKITLGEEVSYRSLPQLSGVPVVLPFAQTAGFLLTVPIQPGDTGLLVIPDRGLDNFLQAGDVAAPPFYGDPTLIQPRGHSLTDAIFIPGLSSDAVEIADYSTEAIELRDRERKSYISLGP
;
A
#
# COMPACT_ATOMS: atom_id res chain seq x y z
N MET A 1 -22.62 41.33 -17.30
CA MET A 1 -23.41 40.08 -17.48
C MET A 1 -22.45 38.93 -17.28
N ALA A 2 -22.56 38.23 -16.18
CA ALA A 2 -21.72 37.05 -15.95
C ALA A 2 -22.25 35.92 -16.82
N ASP A 3 -21.44 35.45 -17.73
CA ASP A 3 -21.73 34.31 -18.58
C ASP A 3 -21.63 33.03 -17.73
N TYR A 4 -22.76 32.57 -17.22
CA TYR A 4 -22.87 31.27 -16.59
C TYR A 4 -22.86 30.24 -17.72
N SER A 5 -21.68 29.76 -18.07
CA SER A 5 -21.55 28.60 -18.95
C SER A 5 -22.23 27.40 -18.25
N VAL A 6 -23.42 27.07 -18.72
CA VAL A 6 -24.12 25.85 -18.31
C VAL A 6 -23.26 24.68 -18.80
N THR A 7 -22.44 24.11 -17.92
CA THR A 7 -21.74 22.86 -18.18
C THR A 7 -22.78 21.82 -18.60
N SER A 8 -22.59 21.19 -19.73
CA SER A 8 -23.55 20.19 -20.24
C SER A 8 -23.67 19.04 -19.22
N GLU A 9 -24.80 18.39 -19.13
CA GLU A 9 -24.99 17.22 -18.25
C GLU A 9 -23.90 16.17 -18.43
N SER A 10 -23.44 15.98 -19.66
CA SER A 10 -22.34 15.07 -19.98
C SER A 10 -21.00 15.49 -19.39
N GLU A 11 -20.71 16.79 -19.33
CA GLU A 11 -19.50 17.32 -18.70
C GLU A 11 -19.58 17.21 -17.16
N ASN A 12 -20.71 17.47 -16.57
CA ASN A 12 -20.94 17.27 -15.15
C ASN A 12 -20.77 15.81 -14.74
N LEU A 13 -21.30 14.89 -15.52
CA LEU A 13 -21.14 13.45 -15.29
C LEU A 13 -19.67 13.03 -15.39
N ARG A 14 -18.95 13.51 -16.41
CA ARG A 14 -17.51 13.24 -16.57
C ARG A 14 -16.69 13.79 -15.39
N LEU A 15 -17.01 14.97 -14.91
CA LEU A 15 -16.33 15.56 -13.74
C LEU A 15 -16.61 14.77 -12.46
N GLN A 16 -17.84 14.32 -12.26
CA GLN A 16 -18.19 13.46 -11.12
C GLN A 16 -17.45 12.10 -11.19
N MET A 17 -17.46 11.46 -12.35
CA MET A 17 -16.72 10.21 -12.55
C MET A 17 -15.22 10.38 -12.28
N ARG A 18 -14.62 11.46 -12.79
CA ARG A 18 -13.20 11.75 -12.54
C ARG A 18 -12.93 11.94 -11.05
N ARG A 19 -13.75 12.69 -10.33
CA ARG A 19 -13.61 12.87 -8.88
C ARG A 19 -13.72 11.54 -8.10
N MET A 20 -14.62 10.67 -8.53
CA MET A 20 -14.74 9.32 -7.94
C MET A 20 -13.47 8.50 -8.21
N MET A 21 -12.94 8.55 -9.43
CA MET A 21 -11.70 7.83 -9.81
C MET A 21 -10.47 8.38 -9.10
N ASP A 22 -10.38 9.70 -8.90
CA ASP A 22 -9.25 10.35 -8.21
C ASP A 22 -9.19 9.96 -6.73
N GLY A 23 -10.31 9.56 -6.13
CA GLY A 23 -10.38 9.03 -4.76
C GLY A 23 -10.16 7.51 -4.64
N LEU A 24 -10.05 6.80 -5.76
CA LEU A 24 -9.90 5.35 -5.77
C LEU A 24 -8.41 4.97 -5.69
N HIS A 25 -8.00 4.45 -4.56
CA HIS A 25 -6.65 3.95 -4.37
C HIS A 25 -6.61 2.43 -4.54
N VAL A 26 -5.65 1.93 -5.30
CA VAL A 26 -5.45 0.49 -5.55
C VAL A 26 -4.07 0.03 -5.08
N ALA A 27 -3.02 0.65 -5.60
CA ALA A 27 -1.65 0.39 -5.20
C ALA A 27 -0.78 1.60 -5.49
N MET A 28 0.26 1.80 -4.66
CA MET A 28 1.22 2.88 -4.85
C MET A 28 2.54 2.58 -4.13
N PRO A 29 3.68 3.10 -4.61
CA PRO A 29 4.94 2.98 -3.90
C PRO A 29 4.90 3.75 -2.57
N ALA A 30 5.65 3.24 -1.58
CA ALA A 30 5.79 3.90 -0.29
C ALA A 30 7.18 3.68 0.30
N LYS A 31 7.56 4.60 1.19
CA LYS A 31 8.81 4.57 1.95
C LYS A 31 8.52 4.34 3.43
N VAL A 32 9.25 3.43 4.04
CA VAL A 32 9.15 3.13 5.48
C VAL A 32 9.74 4.29 6.29
N LEU A 33 8.98 4.75 7.28
CA LEU A 33 9.40 5.75 8.26
C LEU A 33 9.75 5.12 9.61
N ALA A 34 8.99 4.08 10.01
CA ALA A 34 9.22 3.34 11.24
C ALA A 34 8.78 1.90 11.08
N PHE A 35 9.46 0.99 11.80
CA PHE A 35 9.17 -0.43 11.83
C PHE A 35 8.84 -0.87 13.25
N GLN A 36 7.79 -1.66 13.38
CA GLN A 36 7.32 -2.25 14.64
C GLN A 36 7.39 -3.78 14.54
N PRO A 37 8.39 -4.43 15.14
CA PRO A 37 8.62 -5.88 15.01
C PRO A 37 7.69 -6.76 15.83
N GLY A 38 6.83 -6.19 16.67
CA GLY A 38 5.90 -6.93 17.54
C GLY A 38 4.81 -7.67 16.77
N PRO A 39 4.16 -8.68 17.38
CA PRO A 39 2.97 -9.30 16.81
C PRO A 39 1.76 -8.36 16.94
N PRO A 40 1.09 -7.99 15.85
CA PRO A 40 1.49 -8.23 14.45
C PRO A 40 2.59 -7.28 13.97
N VAL A 41 3.38 -7.72 12.98
CA VAL A 41 4.41 -6.90 12.33
C VAL A 41 3.75 -5.75 11.58
N ARG A 42 4.18 -4.51 11.85
CA ARG A 42 3.61 -3.31 11.27
C ARG A 42 4.67 -2.28 10.89
N VAL A 43 4.31 -1.40 9.97
CA VAL A 43 5.14 -0.26 9.57
C VAL A 43 4.36 1.04 9.62
N THR A 44 5.10 2.14 9.78
CA THR A 44 4.61 3.48 9.42
C THR A 44 5.26 3.86 8.11
N VAL A 45 4.47 4.29 7.14
CA VAL A 45 4.94 4.58 5.79
C VAL A 45 4.48 5.94 5.30
N GLN A 46 5.27 6.53 4.41
CA GLN A 46 4.91 7.68 3.60
C GLN A 46 4.62 7.19 2.18
N PRO A 47 3.37 7.33 1.67
CA PRO A 47 3.11 7.13 0.25
C PRO A 47 4.01 8.01 -0.60
N ALA A 48 4.62 7.45 -1.64
CA ALA A 48 5.60 8.14 -2.49
C ALA A 48 4.95 8.80 -3.73
N THR A 49 3.64 8.88 -3.75
CA THR A 49 2.86 9.57 -4.77
C THR A 49 2.27 10.85 -4.23
N GLN A 50 2.06 11.82 -5.10
CA GLN A 50 1.43 13.09 -4.77
C GLN A 50 0.06 13.20 -5.44
N MET A 51 -0.87 13.80 -4.74
CA MET A 51 -2.19 14.15 -5.28
C MET A 51 -2.10 15.50 -5.98
N LYS A 52 -2.58 15.54 -7.22
CA LYS A 52 -2.73 16.78 -7.97
C LYS A 52 -4.01 17.50 -7.52
N ILE A 53 -3.87 18.76 -7.13
CA ILE A 53 -4.99 19.64 -6.76
C ILE A 53 -5.06 20.74 -7.81
N THR A 54 -6.22 20.93 -8.43
CA THR A 54 -6.45 21.99 -9.41
C THR A 54 -7.54 22.93 -8.84
N LEU A 55 -7.18 24.20 -8.66
CA LEU A 55 -8.07 25.26 -8.20
C LEU A 55 -8.11 26.35 -9.30
N GLY A 56 -9.14 26.32 -10.13
CA GLY A 56 -9.19 27.17 -11.33
C GLY A 56 -8.07 26.80 -12.30
N GLU A 57 -7.20 27.75 -12.62
CA GLU A 57 -6.01 27.54 -13.48
C GLU A 57 -4.76 27.12 -12.69
N GLU A 58 -4.79 27.22 -11.37
CA GLU A 58 -3.66 26.88 -10.52
C GLU A 58 -3.60 25.36 -10.26
N VAL A 59 -2.43 24.79 -10.49
CA VAL A 59 -2.13 23.37 -10.23
C VAL A 59 -1.12 23.27 -9.11
N SER A 60 -1.48 22.55 -8.05
CA SER A 60 -0.59 22.24 -6.93
C SER A 60 -0.51 20.73 -6.70
N TYR A 61 0.56 20.30 -6.03
CA TYR A 61 0.78 18.90 -5.66
C TYR A 61 0.87 18.77 -4.15
N ARG A 62 0.15 17.83 -3.59
CA ARG A 62 0.14 17.56 -2.15
C ARG A 62 0.49 16.12 -1.88
N SER A 63 1.41 15.91 -0.93
CA SER A 63 1.72 14.58 -0.45
C SER A 63 0.53 13.96 0.27
N LEU A 64 0.33 12.67 0.09
CA LEU A 64 -0.65 11.91 0.85
C LEU A 64 -0.23 11.85 2.33
N PRO A 65 -1.18 11.66 3.27
CA PRO A 65 -0.85 11.52 4.68
C PRO A 65 0.04 10.31 4.95
N GLN A 66 0.79 10.37 6.04
CA GLN A 66 1.50 9.21 6.56
C GLN A 66 0.49 8.17 7.06
N LEU A 67 0.79 6.91 6.83
CA LEU A 67 -0.02 5.79 7.28
C LEU A 67 0.73 5.05 8.37
N SER A 68 0.13 4.96 9.55
CA SER A 68 0.70 4.24 10.70
C SER A 68 -0.01 2.91 10.93
N GLY A 69 0.71 1.95 11.52
CA GLY A 69 0.13 0.65 11.86
C GLY A 69 -0.22 -0.21 10.66
N VAL A 70 0.41 0.03 9.51
CA VAL A 70 0.18 -0.73 8.27
C VAL A 70 0.74 -2.14 8.42
N PRO A 71 -0.07 -3.22 8.24
CA PRO A 71 0.40 -4.59 8.30
C PRO A 71 1.36 -4.90 7.15
N VAL A 72 2.36 -5.74 7.45
CA VAL A 72 3.39 -6.15 6.48
C VAL A 72 3.08 -7.55 5.96
N VAL A 73 3.14 -7.72 4.64
CA VAL A 73 3.05 -9.03 4.00
C VAL A 73 4.46 -9.62 3.90
N LEU A 74 4.65 -10.77 4.52
CA LEU A 74 5.87 -11.56 4.42
C LEU A 74 5.53 -12.94 3.81
N PRO A 75 6.47 -13.60 3.13
CA PRO A 75 6.28 -14.97 2.71
C PRO A 75 6.08 -15.88 3.93
N PHE A 76 4.83 -16.28 4.15
CA PHE A 76 4.42 -16.99 5.35
C PHE A 76 3.39 -18.07 5.03
N ALA A 77 3.68 -19.30 5.44
CA ALA A 77 2.75 -20.44 5.38
C ALA A 77 2.37 -20.84 6.81
N GLN A 78 1.32 -20.22 7.34
CA GLN A 78 0.91 -20.32 8.75
C GLN A 78 0.68 -21.77 9.19
N THR A 79 -0.07 -22.53 8.42
CA THR A 79 -0.40 -23.93 8.77
C THR A 79 0.82 -24.84 8.68
N ALA A 80 1.70 -24.63 7.71
CA ALA A 80 2.92 -25.41 7.54
C ALA A 80 4.08 -24.96 8.46
N GLY A 81 3.93 -23.80 9.13
CA GLY A 81 4.92 -23.28 10.07
C GLY A 81 6.18 -22.69 9.40
N PHE A 82 6.14 -22.36 8.11
CA PHE A 82 7.28 -21.76 7.40
C PHE A 82 7.11 -20.26 7.25
N LEU A 83 8.18 -19.54 7.55
CA LEU A 83 8.23 -18.07 7.52
C LEU A 83 9.59 -17.62 7.01
N LEU A 84 9.59 -16.71 6.04
CA LEU A 84 10.77 -15.96 5.65
C LEU A 84 10.67 -14.53 6.23
N THR A 85 11.55 -14.21 7.16
CA THR A 85 11.66 -12.86 7.71
C THR A 85 12.76 -12.09 7.02
N VAL A 86 12.47 -10.85 6.68
CA VAL A 86 13.46 -9.90 6.17
C VAL A 86 13.54 -8.71 7.12
N PRO A 87 14.73 -8.21 7.46
CA PRO A 87 14.84 -7.00 8.25
C PRO A 87 14.32 -5.82 7.45
N ILE A 88 13.41 -5.05 8.05
CA ILE A 88 12.84 -3.82 7.46
C ILE A 88 13.36 -2.64 8.27
N GLN A 89 13.87 -1.63 7.58
CA GLN A 89 14.47 -0.44 8.18
C GLN A 89 13.77 0.83 7.70
N PRO A 90 13.78 1.92 8.49
CA PRO A 90 13.41 3.23 7.98
C PRO A 90 14.25 3.59 6.75
N GLY A 91 13.58 4.03 5.70
CA GLY A 91 14.20 4.31 4.41
C GLY A 91 13.94 3.24 3.34
N ASP A 92 13.60 2.02 3.72
CA ASP A 92 13.23 0.98 2.77
C ASP A 92 11.97 1.34 1.99
N THR A 93 11.89 0.85 0.77
CA THR A 93 10.77 1.07 -0.12
C THR A 93 9.98 -0.21 -0.36
N GLY A 94 8.73 -0.05 -0.68
CA GLY A 94 7.83 -1.15 -0.97
C GLY A 94 6.55 -0.68 -1.66
N LEU A 95 5.65 -1.61 -1.84
CA LEU A 95 4.36 -1.38 -2.45
C LEU A 95 3.27 -1.37 -1.38
N LEU A 96 2.48 -0.30 -1.33
CA LEU A 96 1.18 -0.31 -0.65
C LEU A 96 0.15 -0.91 -1.59
N VAL A 97 -0.60 -1.87 -1.11
CA VAL A 97 -1.78 -2.40 -1.77
C VAL A 97 -2.99 -2.04 -0.92
N ILE A 98 -4.01 -1.47 -1.54
CA ILE A 98 -5.22 -1.04 -0.87
C ILE A 98 -6.32 -2.04 -1.21
N PRO A 99 -6.84 -2.79 -0.24
CA PRO A 99 -7.86 -3.80 -0.46
C PRO A 99 -9.19 -3.21 -0.91
N ASP A 100 -9.97 -4.03 -1.59
CA ASP A 100 -11.32 -3.70 -2.01
C ASP A 100 -12.27 -3.42 -0.82
N ARG A 101 -12.02 -4.04 0.34
CA ARG A 101 -12.80 -3.90 1.58
C ARG A 101 -11.91 -3.71 2.79
N GLY A 102 -12.52 -3.18 3.86
CA GLY A 102 -11.84 -3.00 5.15
C GLY A 102 -11.27 -4.31 5.70
N LEU A 103 -10.07 -4.24 6.29
CA LEU A 103 -9.32 -5.40 6.81
C LEU A 103 -9.58 -5.69 8.28
N ASP A 104 -10.31 -4.85 9.01
CA ASP A 104 -10.41 -4.93 10.48
C ASP A 104 -10.84 -6.31 10.96
N ASN A 105 -11.88 -6.88 10.35
CA ASN A 105 -12.41 -8.17 10.73
C ASN A 105 -11.39 -9.30 10.49
N PHE A 106 -10.73 -9.29 9.33
CA PHE A 106 -9.70 -10.27 9.01
C PHE A 106 -8.50 -10.17 9.97
N LEU A 107 -8.02 -8.94 10.23
CA LEU A 107 -6.87 -8.73 11.10
C LEU A 107 -7.13 -9.15 12.56
N GLN A 108 -8.39 -9.14 12.99
CA GLN A 108 -8.75 -9.57 14.34
C GLN A 108 -9.05 -11.07 14.43
N ALA A 109 -9.77 -11.62 13.48
CA ALA A 109 -10.20 -13.01 13.48
C ALA A 109 -9.15 -13.97 12.89
N GLY A 110 -8.34 -13.50 11.94
CA GLY A 110 -7.39 -14.33 11.19
C GLY A 110 -8.06 -15.33 10.24
N ASP A 111 -9.35 -15.15 9.96
CA ASP A 111 -10.16 -16.07 9.16
C ASP A 111 -11.11 -15.30 8.24
N VAL A 112 -11.82 -16.03 7.38
CA VAL A 112 -12.90 -15.47 6.58
C VAL A 112 -13.85 -14.73 7.51
N ALA A 113 -14.01 -13.44 7.26
CA ALA A 113 -14.75 -12.57 8.14
C ALA A 113 -16.16 -13.09 8.39
N ALA A 114 -16.41 -13.55 9.60
CA ALA A 114 -17.76 -13.65 10.11
C ALA A 114 -18.46 -12.29 10.04
N PRO A 115 -19.78 -12.24 9.89
CA PRO A 115 -20.54 -11.00 9.84
C PRO A 115 -20.21 -10.11 11.03
N PRO A 116 -20.49 -8.82 10.92
CA PRO A 116 -19.73 -7.71 11.48
C PRO A 116 -19.32 -7.95 12.92
N PHE A 117 -18.05 -7.72 13.14
CA PHE A 117 -17.33 -7.87 14.42
C PHE A 117 -18.07 -7.30 15.64
N TYR A 118 -19.04 -6.43 15.46
CA TYR A 118 -19.83 -5.80 16.51
C TYR A 118 -21.25 -6.38 16.68
N GLY A 119 -21.57 -7.52 16.06
CA GLY A 119 -22.87 -8.16 16.20
C GLY A 119 -24.05 -7.41 15.58
N ASP A 120 -23.82 -6.23 15.01
CA ASP A 120 -24.84 -5.42 14.36
C ASP A 120 -24.62 -5.43 12.83
N PRO A 121 -25.50 -6.10 12.06
CA PRO A 121 -25.39 -6.15 10.61
C PRO A 121 -25.52 -4.78 9.93
N THR A 122 -25.96 -3.74 10.64
CA THR A 122 -26.04 -2.36 10.12
C THR A 122 -24.68 -1.66 10.17
N LEU A 123 -23.73 -2.16 10.96
CA LEU A 123 -22.37 -1.62 11.07
C LEU A 123 -21.39 -2.23 10.06
N ILE A 124 -21.87 -2.70 8.92
CA ILE A 124 -21.01 -3.06 7.80
C ILE A 124 -20.19 -1.82 7.46
N GLN A 125 -18.89 -1.91 7.68
CA GLN A 125 -17.99 -0.81 7.33
C GLN A 125 -17.98 -0.65 5.81
N PRO A 126 -18.58 0.42 5.26
CA PRO A 126 -18.71 0.59 3.81
C PRO A 126 -17.39 1.01 3.15
N ARG A 127 -16.26 0.95 3.89
CA ARG A 127 -14.95 1.33 3.38
C ARG A 127 -14.53 0.40 2.26
N GLY A 128 -14.32 0.98 1.10
CA GLY A 128 -13.69 0.34 -0.05
C GLY A 128 -12.53 1.20 -0.52
N HIS A 129 -11.43 0.58 -0.92
CA HIS A 129 -10.22 1.26 -1.43
C HIS A 129 -9.71 2.38 -0.51
N SER A 130 -9.81 2.19 0.80
CA SER A 130 -9.41 3.18 1.79
C SER A 130 -7.92 3.05 2.13
N LEU A 131 -7.21 4.18 2.16
CA LEU A 131 -5.80 4.22 2.57
C LEU A 131 -5.58 3.68 3.99
N THR A 132 -6.59 3.74 4.86
CA THR A 132 -6.50 3.21 6.23
C THR A 132 -6.41 1.69 6.28
N ASP A 133 -6.82 1.02 5.22
CA ASP A 133 -6.79 -0.44 5.10
C ASP A 133 -5.59 -0.94 4.28
N ALA A 134 -4.62 -0.06 3.99
CA ALA A 134 -3.44 -0.41 3.22
C ALA A 134 -2.63 -1.54 3.88
N ILE A 135 -2.07 -2.39 3.05
CA ILE A 135 -1.07 -3.40 3.42
C ILE A 135 0.25 -3.09 2.71
N PHE A 136 1.38 -3.43 3.32
CA PHE A 136 2.70 -3.12 2.81
C PHE A 136 3.45 -4.39 2.39
N ILE A 137 3.94 -4.40 1.16
CA ILE A 137 4.80 -5.44 0.60
C ILE A 137 6.20 -4.84 0.42
N PRO A 138 7.22 -5.27 1.18
CA PRO A 138 8.59 -4.75 1.04
C PRO A 138 9.24 -5.18 -0.27
N GLY A 139 10.26 -4.43 -0.70
CA GLY A 139 11.14 -4.86 -1.79
C GLY A 139 10.90 -4.20 -3.15
N LEU A 140 10.06 -3.16 -3.26
CA LEU A 140 9.99 -2.36 -4.47
C LEU A 140 11.24 -1.45 -4.55
N SER A 141 12.15 -1.76 -5.48
CA SER A 141 13.31 -0.92 -5.77
C SER A 141 12.93 0.23 -6.72
N SER A 142 13.69 1.31 -6.65
CA SER A 142 13.64 2.43 -7.61
C SER A 142 14.96 2.49 -8.39
N ASP A 143 14.96 3.19 -9.52
CA ASP A 143 16.18 3.40 -10.32
C ASP A 143 17.30 4.12 -9.54
N ALA A 144 16.93 4.81 -8.45
CA ALA A 144 17.88 5.45 -7.54
C ALA A 144 18.55 4.47 -6.57
N VAL A 145 18.06 3.23 -6.46
CA VAL A 145 18.59 2.19 -5.56
C VAL A 145 18.89 0.94 -6.37
N GLU A 146 20.11 0.86 -6.84
CA GLU A 146 20.59 -0.28 -7.63
C GLU A 146 20.71 -1.55 -6.76
N ILE A 147 20.29 -2.67 -7.33
CA ILE A 147 20.60 -4.00 -6.81
C ILE A 147 21.86 -4.46 -7.52
N ALA A 148 23.02 -4.16 -6.93
CA ALA A 148 24.31 -4.52 -7.49
C ALA A 148 24.46 -6.06 -7.60
N ASP A 149 25.19 -6.50 -8.61
CA ASP A 149 25.56 -7.93 -8.81
C ASP A 149 24.36 -8.89 -8.82
N TYR A 150 23.26 -8.47 -9.45
CA TYR A 150 22.09 -9.33 -9.63
C TYR A 150 22.44 -10.58 -10.45
N SER A 151 22.26 -11.78 -9.88
CA SER A 151 22.45 -13.01 -10.61
C SER A 151 21.29 -13.26 -11.58
N THR A 152 21.62 -13.55 -12.85
CA THR A 152 20.63 -13.97 -13.86
C THR A 152 20.56 -15.49 -14.02
N GLU A 153 21.43 -16.25 -13.34
CA GLU A 153 21.56 -17.70 -13.49
C GLU A 153 21.21 -18.49 -12.23
N ALA A 154 21.22 -17.84 -11.06
CA ALA A 154 20.99 -18.49 -9.78
C ALA A 154 19.96 -17.76 -8.94
N ILE A 155 19.22 -18.51 -8.12
CA ILE A 155 18.41 -17.95 -7.03
C ILE A 155 19.34 -17.66 -5.86
N GLU A 156 19.39 -16.42 -5.41
CA GLU A 156 20.24 -16.01 -4.29
C GLU A 156 19.42 -15.46 -3.12
N LEU A 157 19.73 -15.94 -1.93
CA LEU A 157 19.37 -15.31 -0.68
C LEU A 157 20.65 -14.67 -0.10
N ARG A 158 20.74 -13.35 -0.10
CA ARG A 158 21.98 -12.65 0.21
C ARG A 158 21.78 -11.32 0.92
N ASP A 159 22.81 -10.84 1.61
CA ASP A 159 22.88 -9.44 1.98
C ASP A 159 23.19 -8.55 0.77
N ARG A 160 23.02 -7.23 0.94
CA ARG A 160 23.23 -6.27 -0.15
C ARG A 160 24.65 -6.27 -0.71
N GLU A 161 25.65 -6.56 0.12
CA GLU A 161 27.07 -6.53 -0.22
C GLU A 161 27.62 -7.89 -0.69
N ARG A 162 26.76 -8.92 -0.75
CA ARG A 162 27.13 -10.33 -1.04
C ARG A 162 28.22 -10.90 -0.13
N LYS A 163 28.32 -10.40 1.10
CA LYS A 163 29.25 -10.98 2.10
C LYS A 163 28.71 -12.28 2.69
N SER A 164 27.40 -12.40 2.77
CA SER A 164 26.69 -13.58 3.25
C SER A 164 25.63 -13.95 2.25
N TYR A 165 25.69 -15.13 1.67
CA TYR A 165 24.73 -15.57 0.68
C TYR A 165 24.58 -17.09 0.61
N ILE A 166 23.39 -17.51 0.18
CA ILE A 166 23.10 -18.88 -0.26
C ILE A 166 22.70 -18.77 -1.72
N SER A 167 23.37 -19.52 -2.59
CA SER A 167 23.09 -19.56 -4.02
C SER A 167 22.62 -20.95 -4.40
N LEU A 168 21.53 -21.00 -5.16
CA LEU A 168 20.97 -22.21 -5.76
C LEU A 168 20.96 -21.99 -7.27
N GLY A 169 21.94 -22.58 -7.94
CA GLY A 169 22.10 -22.51 -9.38
C GLY A 169 22.85 -23.73 -9.90
N PRO A 170 22.91 -23.88 -11.23
CA PRO A 170 23.69 -24.96 -11.85
C PRO A 170 25.18 -24.85 -11.55
#